data_949019974ce80cbe278a52a79138acce
#
_entry.id   949019974ce80cbe278a52a79138acce
#
_cell.length_a   1.000
_cell.length_b   1.000
_cell.length_c   1.000
_cell.angle_alpha   90.00
_cell.angle_beta   90.00
_cell.angle_gamma   90.00
#
_symmetry.space_group_name_H-M   'P 1'
#
loop_
_entity.id
_entity.type
_entity.pdbx_description
1 polymer ?
#
loop_
_entity_poly.entity_id
_entity_poly.type
_entity_poly.pdbx_seq_one_letter_code
_entity_poly.pdbx_strand_id
1 'polypeptide(L)'
;MKRRPHKVISVLLLAALIAGMGMACRERSLEIRNKRWEENAETVTQNSGRIFGDEPENLYARSAVLIDADSGRVLFEKEADVIRPMASTTKIMTCIIALEYLKEHPDQTVEVSDQAVSQPKVHLGMQRGEAFYLKDLLYSLMLESHNDSAVAVAEGVAGSVEKFAEKMNAKAAEIGCKDTHFITPNGLDAKDTGGVHSTTAKDLAKIMRYCIMISTEKETFLEVTRAKEYQFQDTEKKRSFSCHNHNAFLDMMDGALSGKTGFTADAGYCYVGSLRRDKRTFIVALLACGWPNNKGYKWKDTRKLMEYGLEHYQYREIDKKMQIPEIKVAGGVDDKKPYQYCLNVPVKIERPAEENSKILIRDGEELRAKLELAKYWNAPLKKGEKVGMLTYYLESQKIAEYPLSIKKTVKKRTVWWCICWVVKNVRL
;
A
#
# COMPACT_ATOMS: atom_id res chain seq x y z
N MET A 1 25.44 -23.21 -78.16
CA MET A 1 24.82 -22.83 -76.84
C MET A 1 25.71 -21.85 -76.12
N LYS A 2 25.47 -20.55 -76.22
CA LYS A 2 26.24 -19.51 -75.50
C LYS A 2 25.54 -19.31 -74.15
N ARG A 3 26.16 -19.80 -73.05
CA ARG A 3 25.70 -19.50 -71.63
C ARG A 3 25.91 -18.01 -71.39
N ARG A 4 24.85 -17.31 -71.02
CA ARG A 4 24.84 -15.89 -70.79
C ARG A 4 25.69 -15.58 -69.54
N PRO A 5 26.84 -14.88 -69.61
CA PRO A 5 27.76 -14.61 -68.54
C PRO A 5 27.13 -13.74 -67.41
N HIS A 6 26.11 -12.96 -67.77
CA HIS A 6 25.45 -12.07 -66.81
C HIS A 6 24.76 -12.80 -65.68
N LYS A 7 24.22 -14.02 -65.87
CA LYS A 7 23.58 -14.76 -64.77
C LYS A 7 24.57 -15.29 -63.74
N VAL A 8 25.79 -15.65 -64.17
CA VAL A 8 26.83 -16.15 -63.25
C VAL A 8 27.40 -15.00 -62.38
N ILE A 9 27.61 -13.83 -63.02
CA ILE A 9 28.11 -12.64 -62.33
C ILE A 9 27.08 -12.15 -61.30
N SER A 10 25.78 -12.18 -61.61
CA SER A 10 24.70 -11.80 -60.62
C SER A 10 24.65 -12.77 -59.49
N VAL A 11 24.83 -14.05 -59.65
CA VAL A 11 24.83 -15.05 -58.55
C VAL A 11 26.07 -14.89 -57.66
N LEU A 12 27.26 -14.61 -58.29
CA LEU A 12 28.48 -14.36 -57.51
C LEU A 12 28.41 -13.05 -56.67
N LEU A 13 27.86 -11.98 -57.24
CA LEU A 13 27.63 -10.74 -56.54
C LEU A 13 26.63 -10.91 -55.39
N LEU A 14 25.59 -11.70 -55.59
CA LEU A 14 24.61 -12.03 -54.56
C LEU A 14 25.26 -12.86 -53.44
N ALA A 15 26.08 -13.85 -53.75
CA ALA A 15 26.80 -14.64 -52.76
C ALA A 15 27.82 -13.80 -51.98
N ALA A 16 28.52 -12.86 -52.62
CA ALA A 16 29.45 -11.93 -51.97
C ALA A 16 28.72 -10.95 -51.03
N LEU A 17 27.53 -10.45 -51.43
CA LEU A 17 26.68 -9.61 -50.59
C LEU A 17 26.18 -10.38 -49.37
N ILE A 18 25.75 -11.61 -49.54
CA ILE A 18 25.28 -12.46 -48.41
C ILE A 18 26.44 -12.80 -47.47
N ALA A 19 27.62 -13.13 -48.00
CA ALA A 19 28.83 -13.41 -47.22
C ALA A 19 29.32 -12.16 -46.45
N GLY A 20 29.35 -10.99 -47.10
CA GLY A 20 29.72 -9.72 -46.49
C GLY A 20 28.74 -9.30 -45.37
N MET A 21 27.45 -9.50 -45.58
CA MET A 21 26.44 -9.27 -44.52
C MET A 21 26.60 -10.26 -43.35
N GLY A 22 26.95 -11.52 -43.62
CA GLY A 22 27.19 -12.54 -42.60
C GLY A 22 28.44 -12.27 -41.76
N MET A 23 29.56 -11.83 -42.35
CA MET A 23 30.79 -11.48 -41.65
C MET A 23 30.63 -10.21 -40.80
N ALA A 24 30.05 -9.16 -41.34
CA ALA A 24 29.75 -7.95 -40.58
C ALA A 24 28.81 -8.21 -39.38
N CYS A 25 27.91 -9.19 -39.52
CA CYS A 25 27.07 -9.65 -38.41
C CYS A 25 27.88 -10.34 -37.30
N ARG A 26 28.90 -11.13 -37.69
CA ARG A 26 29.72 -11.92 -36.74
C ARG A 26 30.69 -11.04 -35.94
N GLU A 27 31.34 -10.09 -36.57
CA GLU A 27 32.30 -9.18 -35.90
C GLU A 27 31.61 -8.22 -34.94
N ARG A 28 30.50 -7.60 -35.35
CA ARG A 28 29.76 -6.70 -34.46
C ARG A 28 29.04 -7.40 -33.31
N SER A 29 28.66 -8.66 -33.45
CA SER A 29 28.09 -9.44 -32.33
C SER A 29 29.15 -9.78 -31.29
N LEU A 30 30.44 -9.90 -31.67
CA LEU A 30 31.56 -10.07 -30.75
C LEU A 30 31.88 -8.77 -29.99
N GLU A 31 31.85 -7.61 -30.70
CA GLU A 31 32.05 -6.29 -30.07
C GLU A 31 30.98 -5.93 -29.04
N ILE A 32 29.71 -6.26 -29.34
CA ILE A 32 28.57 -6.03 -28.39
C ILE A 32 28.63 -7.00 -27.21
N ARG A 33 29.16 -8.21 -27.42
CA ARG A 33 29.34 -9.21 -26.36
C ARG A 33 30.43 -8.81 -25.35
N ASN A 34 31.43 -8.01 -25.78
CA ASN A 34 32.52 -7.52 -24.94
C ASN A 34 32.19 -6.17 -24.22
N LYS A 35 31.19 -5.40 -24.71
CA LYS A 35 30.67 -4.21 -24.05
C LYS A 35 29.49 -4.55 -23.12
N ARG A 36 29.66 -5.56 -22.28
CA ARG A 36 28.74 -5.87 -21.21
C ARG A 36 28.93 -4.87 -20.07
N TRP A 37 27.88 -4.09 -19.81
CA TRP A 37 27.68 -3.40 -18.51
C TRP A 37 28.66 -2.25 -18.21
N GLU A 38 28.69 -1.19 -18.99
CA GLU A 38 28.95 0.11 -18.40
C GLU A 38 27.61 0.61 -17.82
N GLU A 39 27.51 0.52 -16.52
CA GLU A 39 26.45 1.13 -15.72
C GLU A 39 26.51 2.63 -15.92
N ASN A 40 25.58 3.21 -16.69
CA ASN A 40 25.20 4.58 -16.47
C ASN A 40 24.23 4.62 -15.28
N ALA A 41 24.76 4.26 -14.10
CA ALA A 41 24.17 4.63 -12.83
C ALA A 41 24.50 6.12 -12.65
N GLU A 42 23.57 7.01 -12.96
CA GLU A 42 23.58 8.31 -12.31
C GLU A 42 23.49 8.04 -10.81
N THR A 43 24.62 8.17 -10.15
CA THR A 43 24.78 7.97 -8.70
C THR A 43 23.92 9.03 -8.02
N VAL A 44 22.79 8.60 -7.45
CA VAL A 44 22.03 9.42 -6.53
C VAL A 44 22.91 9.68 -5.32
N THR A 45 23.47 10.86 -5.20
CA THR A 45 24.19 11.30 -4.00
C THR A 45 23.24 11.17 -2.81
N GLN A 46 23.62 10.35 -1.83
CA GLN A 46 22.95 10.27 -0.54
C GLN A 46 23.05 11.64 0.14
N ASN A 47 21.98 12.40 0.12
CA ASN A 47 21.81 13.49 1.07
C ASN A 47 21.14 12.87 2.30
N SER A 48 21.86 12.86 3.40
CA SER A 48 21.36 12.65 4.75
C SER A 48 20.08 13.44 4.97
N GLY A 49 19.05 12.81 5.55
CA GLY A 49 17.73 13.39 5.74
C GLY A 49 17.77 14.85 6.18
N ARG A 50 17.11 15.72 5.42
CA ARG A 50 16.91 17.11 5.81
C ARG A 50 15.95 17.10 6.99
N ILE A 51 16.40 17.60 8.15
CA ILE A 51 15.52 17.95 9.25
C ILE A 51 14.81 19.24 8.81
N PHE A 52 13.52 19.15 8.59
CA PHE A 52 12.68 20.31 8.33
C PHE A 52 12.40 20.96 9.69
N GLY A 53 12.82 22.22 9.88
CA GLY A 53 12.73 22.93 11.16
C GLY A 53 11.32 23.28 11.66
N ASP A 54 10.28 22.80 10.98
CA ASP A 54 8.86 23.03 11.24
C ASP A 54 8.09 21.72 11.56
N GLU A 55 8.80 20.64 11.92
CA GLU A 55 8.17 19.41 12.40
C GLU A 55 7.43 19.63 13.73
N PRO A 56 6.29 18.95 13.96
CA PRO A 56 5.54 19.10 15.19
C PRO A 56 6.35 18.72 16.42
N GLU A 57 6.70 19.72 17.22
CA GLU A 57 7.38 19.52 18.50
C GLU A 57 6.40 19.45 19.67
N ASN A 58 6.87 19.03 20.85
CA ASN A 58 6.13 19.07 22.10
C ASN A 58 4.77 18.34 22.06
N LEU A 59 4.74 17.15 21.45
CA LEU A 59 3.59 16.26 21.53
C LEU A 59 3.50 15.61 22.92
N TYR A 60 2.28 15.55 23.44
CA TYR A 60 1.96 14.87 24.71
C TYR A 60 2.04 13.34 24.60
N ALA A 61 1.73 12.79 23.43
CA ALA A 61 1.87 11.36 23.17
C ALA A 61 3.33 10.93 23.28
N ARG A 62 3.57 9.79 23.93
CA ARG A 62 4.89 9.15 23.93
C ARG A 62 5.22 8.58 22.57
N SER A 63 4.27 7.87 21.95
CA SER A 63 4.41 7.41 20.57
C SER A 63 3.35 8.04 19.69
N ALA A 64 3.76 8.53 18.53
CA ALA A 64 2.88 9.17 17.57
C ALA A 64 3.32 8.87 16.13
N VAL A 65 2.36 8.75 15.23
CA VAL A 65 2.62 8.65 13.79
C VAL A 65 1.52 9.39 13.02
N LEU A 66 1.91 10.05 11.94
CA LEU A 66 1.01 10.53 10.89
C LEU A 66 1.38 9.83 9.58
N ILE A 67 0.41 9.24 8.91
CA ILE A 67 0.62 8.60 7.61
C ILE A 67 -0.31 9.15 6.54
N ASP A 68 0.13 9.09 5.30
CA ASP A 68 -0.73 9.17 4.12
C ASP A 68 -1.51 7.86 3.98
N ALA A 69 -2.83 7.92 3.97
CA ALA A 69 -3.66 6.72 3.90
C ALA A 69 -3.62 6.06 2.51
N ASP A 70 -3.40 6.81 1.44
CA ASP A 70 -3.35 6.26 0.08
C ASP A 70 -2.12 5.38 -0.12
N SER A 71 -0.94 5.89 0.20
CA SER A 71 0.33 5.16 0.01
C SER A 71 0.78 4.36 1.24
N GLY A 72 0.34 4.73 2.44
CA GLY A 72 0.88 4.23 3.71
C GLY A 72 2.19 4.90 4.13
N ARG A 73 2.63 5.91 3.41
CA ARG A 73 3.87 6.66 3.71
C ARG A 73 3.78 7.35 5.07
N VAL A 74 4.83 7.20 5.86
CA VAL A 74 5.00 7.95 7.12
C VAL A 74 5.38 9.40 6.80
N LEU A 75 4.62 10.35 7.34
CA LEU A 75 4.81 11.79 7.17
C LEU A 75 5.42 12.45 8.40
N PHE A 76 5.15 11.86 9.57
CA PHE A 76 5.73 12.24 10.86
C PHE A 76 5.75 11.02 11.78
N GLU A 77 6.79 10.91 12.61
CA GLU A 77 6.88 9.86 13.62
C GLU A 77 7.64 10.31 14.87
N LYS A 78 7.18 9.83 16.01
CA LYS A 78 7.81 9.97 17.31
C LYS A 78 7.71 8.65 18.04
N GLU A 79 8.82 7.99 18.33
CA GLU A 79 8.86 6.65 18.98
C GLU A 79 7.79 5.69 18.42
N ALA A 80 7.56 5.75 17.09
CA ALA A 80 6.41 5.11 16.47
C ALA A 80 6.51 3.59 16.35
N ASP A 81 7.72 3.03 16.53
CA ASP A 81 8.00 1.59 16.57
C ASP A 81 8.11 1.02 18.00
N VAL A 82 7.92 1.87 19.02
CA VAL A 82 7.95 1.41 20.42
C VAL A 82 6.65 0.68 20.77
N ILE A 83 6.78 -0.56 21.22
CA ILE A 83 5.65 -1.41 21.63
C ILE A 83 5.03 -0.84 22.91
N ARG A 84 3.70 -0.61 22.88
CA ARG A 84 2.92 -0.06 24.01
C ARG A 84 1.55 -0.72 24.10
N PRO A 85 0.94 -0.78 25.31
CA PRO A 85 -0.47 -1.11 25.45
C PRO A 85 -1.32 -0.14 24.64
N MET A 86 -2.42 -0.65 24.04
CA MET A 86 -3.22 0.12 23.09
C MET A 86 -4.65 0.42 23.57
N ALA A 87 -5.05 -0.15 24.70
CA ALA A 87 -6.40 -0.02 25.25
C ALA A 87 -7.51 -0.30 24.19
N SER A 88 -8.64 0.36 24.32
CA SER A 88 -9.81 0.17 23.43
C SER A 88 -9.61 0.62 21.97
N THR A 89 -8.42 1.10 21.55
CA THR A 89 -8.13 1.22 20.10
C THR A 89 -8.10 -0.15 19.41
N THR A 90 -7.90 -1.23 20.17
CA THR A 90 -8.07 -2.64 19.77
C THR A 90 -9.39 -2.88 19.02
N LYS A 91 -10.46 -2.20 19.44
CA LYS A 91 -11.81 -2.43 18.93
C LYS A 91 -11.99 -2.13 17.43
N ILE A 92 -11.05 -1.39 16.81
CA ILE A 92 -11.06 -1.24 15.33
C ILE A 92 -10.79 -2.58 14.63
N MET A 93 -9.88 -3.40 15.19
CA MET A 93 -9.60 -4.74 14.67
C MET A 93 -10.79 -5.68 14.92
N THR A 94 -11.37 -5.62 16.10
CA THR A 94 -12.58 -6.39 16.44
C THR A 94 -13.73 -6.07 15.50
N CYS A 95 -13.96 -4.79 15.24
CA CYS A 95 -15.02 -4.31 14.35
C CYS A 95 -14.82 -4.78 12.91
N ILE A 96 -13.63 -4.60 12.35
CA ILE A 96 -13.41 -4.93 10.93
C ILE A 96 -13.49 -6.44 10.68
N ILE A 97 -12.96 -7.28 11.57
CA ILE A 97 -13.09 -8.74 11.47
C ILE A 97 -14.57 -9.17 11.53
N ALA A 98 -15.34 -8.58 12.43
CA ALA A 98 -16.77 -8.87 12.54
C ALA A 98 -17.57 -8.39 11.32
N LEU A 99 -17.23 -7.24 10.74
CA LEU A 99 -17.85 -6.75 9.50
C LEU A 99 -17.55 -7.67 8.32
N GLU A 100 -16.30 -8.11 8.18
CA GLU A 100 -15.92 -9.07 7.13
C GLU A 100 -16.65 -10.42 7.30
N TYR A 101 -16.86 -10.88 8.55
CA TYR A 101 -17.65 -12.07 8.84
C TYR A 101 -19.12 -11.88 8.49
N LEU A 102 -19.70 -10.71 8.82
CA LEU A 102 -21.11 -10.40 8.55
C LEU A 102 -21.45 -10.31 7.05
N LYS A 103 -20.47 -10.12 6.18
CA LYS A 103 -20.67 -10.14 4.75
C LYS A 103 -21.27 -11.47 4.27
N GLU A 104 -20.86 -12.58 4.88
CA GLU A 104 -21.36 -13.92 4.57
C GLU A 104 -22.47 -14.36 5.55
N HIS A 105 -22.63 -13.66 6.67
CA HIS A 105 -23.57 -13.98 7.75
C HIS A 105 -24.36 -12.73 8.20
N PRO A 106 -25.15 -12.09 7.31
CA PRO A 106 -25.71 -10.75 7.57
C PRO A 106 -26.69 -10.68 8.75
N ASP A 107 -27.38 -11.76 9.06
CA ASP A 107 -28.39 -11.86 10.12
C ASP A 107 -27.85 -12.56 11.38
N GLN A 108 -26.52 -12.66 11.51
CA GLN A 108 -25.90 -13.33 12.66
C GLN A 108 -26.33 -12.68 13.96
N THR A 109 -26.81 -13.51 14.87
CA THR A 109 -27.08 -13.16 16.26
C THR A 109 -26.09 -13.84 17.21
N VAL A 110 -25.95 -13.30 18.40
CA VAL A 110 -25.14 -13.88 19.47
C VAL A 110 -25.93 -13.85 20.78
N GLU A 111 -25.91 -14.98 21.50
CA GLU A 111 -26.43 -15.08 22.86
C GLU A 111 -25.35 -14.65 23.84
N VAL A 112 -25.73 -13.83 24.82
CA VAL A 112 -24.82 -13.25 25.80
C VAL A 112 -24.37 -14.28 26.83
N SER A 113 -23.08 -14.53 26.89
CA SER A 113 -22.42 -15.46 27.80
C SER A 113 -22.17 -14.85 29.19
N ASP A 114 -21.83 -15.71 30.17
CA ASP A 114 -21.33 -15.26 31.46
C ASP A 114 -20.02 -14.47 31.35
N GLN A 115 -19.15 -14.82 30.39
CA GLN A 115 -17.90 -14.11 30.14
C GLN A 115 -18.17 -12.69 29.66
N ALA A 116 -19.13 -12.47 28.76
CA ALA A 116 -19.53 -11.15 28.30
C ALA A 116 -20.11 -10.32 29.43
N VAL A 117 -21.05 -10.87 30.23
CA VAL A 117 -21.68 -10.17 31.36
C VAL A 117 -20.66 -9.76 32.44
N SER A 118 -19.63 -10.57 32.66
CA SER A 118 -18.59 -10.31 33.69
C SER A 118 -17.61 -9.19 33.35
N GLN A 119 -17.71 -8.62 32.13
CA GLN A 119 -16.75 -7.59 31.73
C GLN A 119 -16.84 -6.32 32.55
N PRO A 120 -15.70 -5.71 32.90
CA PRO A 120 -15.69 -4.48 33.66
C PRO A 120 -16.23 -3.30 32.85
N LYS A 121 -16.62 -2.21 33.52
CA LYS A 121 -17.02 -0.95 32.88
C LYS A 121 -15.92 -0.43 31.96
N VAL A 122 -16.26 0.12 30.78
CA VAL A 122 -17.57 0.52 30.27
C VAL A 122 -18.26 -0.71 29.64
N HIS A 123 -19.55 -0.89 29.91
CA HIS A 123 -20.32 -2.00 29.36
C HIS A 123 -21.74 -1.56 29.00
N LEU A 124 -22.39 -2.23 28.07
CA LEU A 124 -23.79 -2.04 27.67
C LEU A 124 -24.75 -2.47 28.77
N GLY A 125 -24.30 -3.39 29.62
CA GLY A 125 -25.11 -3.99 30.70
C GLY A 125 -26.05 -5.07 30.19
N MET A 126 -25.55 -5.90 29.27
CA MET A 126 -26.25 -7.08 28.76
C MET A 126 -26.47 -8.11 29.87
N GLN A 127 -27.52 -8.90 29.76
CA GLN A 127 -27.85 -9.96 30.71
C GLN A 127 -27.60 -11.34 30.04
N ARG A 128 -27.24 -12.32 30.85
CA ARG A 128 -27.06 -13.68 30.41
C ARG A 128 -28.30 -14.20 29.65
N GLY A 129 -28.08 -14.80 28.50
CA GLY A 129 -29.14 -15.39 27.67
C GLY A 129 -29.91 -14.37 26.82
N GLU A 130 -29.67 -13.05 26.98
CA GLU A 130 -30.13 -12.09 25.98
C GLU A 130 -29.45 -12.38 24.65
N ALA A 131 -30.13 -12.12 23.55
CA ALA A 131 -29.55 -12.26 22.21
C ALA A 131 -29.63 -10.94 21.45
N PHE A 132 -28.58 -10.66 20.67
CA PHE A 132 -28.44 -9.44 19.89
C PHE A 132 -28.00 -9.75 18.45
N TYR A 133 -28.42 -8.93 17.50
CA TYR A 133 -27.77 -8.94 16.19
C TYR A 133 -26.32 -8.46 16.33
N LEU A 134 -25.42 -9.19 15.70
CA LEU A 134 -23.99 -8.87 15.79
C LEU A 134 -23.70 -7.45 15.25
N LYS A 135 -24.42 -7.04 14.19
CA LYS A 135 -24.31 -5.69 13.61
C LYS A 135 -24.61 -4.60 14.63
N ASP A 136 -25.63 -4.77 15.46
CA ASP A 136 -26.02 -3.76 16.45
C ASP A 136 -24.95 -3.62 17.54
N LEU A 137 -24.33 -4.72 17.94
CA LEU A 137 -23.23 -4.71 18.90
C LEU A 137 -21.99 -3.98 18.38
N LEU A 138 -21.78 -3.88 17.05
CA LEU A 138 -20.68 -3.10 16.49
C LEU A 138 -20.84 -1.61 16.72
N TYR A 139 -22.07 -1.09 16.68
CA TYR A 139 -22.33 0.31 17.06
C TYR A 139 -22.06 0.53 18.56
N SER A 140 -22.55 -0.37 19.41
CA SER A 140 -22.26 -0.35 20.85
C SER A 140 -20.73 -0.36 21.13
N LEU A 141 -20.00 -1.22 20.45
CA LEU A 141 -18.55 -1.38 20.52
C LEU A 141 -17.80 -0.10 20.12
N MET A 142 -18.20 0.52 19.00
CA MET A 142 -17.44 1.62 18.41
C MET A 142 -17.83 2.98 19.00
N LEU A 143 -19.10 3.23 19.25
CA LEU A 143 -19.61 4.51 19.75
C LEU A 143 -19.33 4.70 21.24
N GLU A 144 -19.71 3.71 22.06
CA GLU A 144 -19.62 3.76 23.54
C GLU A 144 -18.40 3.01 24.09
N SER A 145 -17.75 2.18 23.26
CA SER A 145 -16.61 1.36 23.66
C SER A 145 -16.94 0.26 24.67
N HIS A 146 -18.15 -0.31 24.63
CA HIS A 146 -18.59 -1.32 25.57
C HIS A 146 -17.76 -2.60 25.51
N ASN A 147 -17.32 -3.09 26.68
CA ASN A 147 -16.41 -4.24 26.79
C ASN A 147 -17.15 -5.56 26.66
N ASP A 148 -18.36 -5.65 27.20
CA ASP A 148 -19.25 -6.81 27.08
C ASP A 148 -19.64 -7.05 25.61
N SER A 149 -19.97 -5.98 24.87
CA SER A 149 -20.23 -6.06 23.43
C SER A 149 -19.03 -6.62 22.64
N ALA A 150 -17.80 -6.24 23.04
CA ALA A 150 -16.59 -6.77 22.37
C ALA A 150 -16.42 -8.28 22.58
N VAL A 151 -16.72 -8.78 23.78
CA VAL A 151 -16.66 -10.22 24.08
C VAL A 151 -17.76 -10.96 23.37
N ALA A 152 -19.00 -10.47 23.40
CA ALA A 152 -20.10 -11.10 22.68
C ALA A 152 -19.84 -11.14 21.15
N VAL A 153 -19.27 -10.07 20.56
CA VAL A 153 -18.87 -10.06 19.16
C VAL A 153 -17.80 -11.14 18.88
N ALA A 154 -16.80 -11.26 19.74
CA ALA A 154 -15.75 -12.25 19.58
C ALA A 154 -16.30 -13.69 19.63
N GLU A 155 -17.18 -13.97 20.58
CA GLU A 155 -17.86 -15.26 20.72
C GLU A 155 -18.77 -15.56 19.53
N GLY A 156 -19.53 -14.59 19.05
CA GLY A 156 -20.41 -14.73 17.90
C GLY A 156 -19.69 -15.00 16.58
N VAL A 157 -18.48 -14.48 16.42
CA VAL A 157 -17.65 -14.64 15.20
C VAL A 157 -16.76 -15.89 15.24
N ALA A 158 -16.23 -16.24 16.42
CA ALA A 158 -15.20 -17.28 16.53
C ALA A 158 -15.55 -18.40 17.53
N GLY A 159 -16.63 -18.25 18.28
CA GLY A 159 -17.06 -19.20 19.30
C GLY A 159 -16.34 -19.06 20.65
N SER A 160 -15.23 -18.32 20.72
CA SER A 160 -14.57 -17.95 21.99
C SER A 160 -13.66 -16.74 21.81
N VAL A 161 -13.30 -16.08 22.93
CA VAL A 161 -12.35 -14.97 22.95
C VAL A 161 -10.97 -15.37 22.46
N GLU A 162 -10.48 -16.55 22.84
CA GLU A 162 -9.15 -17.07 22.46
C GLU A 162 -9.07 -17.29 20.95
N LYS A 163 -10.06 -17.98 20.36
CA LYS A 163 -10.12 -18.18 18.91
C LYS A 163 -10.27 -16.86 18.14
N PHE A 164 -10.95 -15.90 18.74
CA PHE A 164 -11.04 -14.56 18.14
C PHE A 164 -9.71 -13.82 18.20
N ALA A 165 -8.96 -13.93 19.30
CA ALA A 165 -7.60 -13.38 19.41
C ALA A 165 -6.65 -13.98 18.36
N GLU A 166 -6.76 -15.29 18.08
CA GLU A 166 -6.02 -15.94 16.99
C GLU A 166 -6.36 -15.29 15.63
N LYS A 167 -7.64 -15.03 15.35
CA LYS A 167 -8.07 -14.32 14.12
C LYS A 167 -7.53 -12.90 14.07
N MET A 168 -7.53 -12.17 15.21
CA MET A 168 -6.98 -10.81 15.30
C MET A 168 -5.47 -10.79 14.97
N ASN A 169 -4.71 -11.73 15.52
CA ASN A 169 -3.27 -11.85 15.27
C ASN A 169 -2.98 -12.27 13.82
N ALA A 170 -3.76 -13.20 13.26
CA ALA A 170 -3.66 -13.59 11.85
C ALA A 170 -3.94 -12.39 10.91
N LYS A 171 -4.99 -11.61 11.21
CA LYS A 171 -5.31 -10.39 10.45
C LYS A 171 -4.22 -9.33 10.59
N ALA A 172 -3.66 -9.14 11.79
CA ALA A 172 -2.54 -8.23 11.99
C ALA A 172 -1.31 -8.62 11.13
N ALA A 173 -1.00 -9.90 11.07
CA ALA A 173 0.08 -10.42 10.21
C ALA A 173 -0.22 -10.20 8.72
N GLU A 174 -1.47 -10.42 8.27
CA GLU A 174 -1.93 -10.16 6.90
C GLU A 174 -1.77 -8.67 6.52
N ILE A 175 -2.09 -7.76 7.43
CA ILE A 175 -1.93 -6.31 7.26
C ILE A 175 -0.45 -5.89 7.25
N GLY A 176 0.45 -6.73 7.76
CA GLY A 176 1.88 -6.46 7.88
C GLY A 176 2.25 -5.73 9.19
N CYS A 177 1.47 -5.94 10.25
CA CYS A 177 1.79 -5.52 11.60
C CYS A 177 2.76 -6.52 12.22
N LYS A 178 3.97 -6.08 12.54
CA LYS A 178 5.04 -6.97 13.03
C LYS A 178 5.17 -6.98 14.56
N ASP A 179 4.77 -5.88 15.18
CA ASP A 179 4.97 -5.62 16.60
C ASP A 179 3.62 -5.42 17.30
N THR A 180 2.63 -6.22 16.90
CA THR A 180 1.28 -6.21 17.45
C THR A 180 0.90 -7.59 17.97
N HIS A 181 0.41 -7.66 19.21
CA HIS A 181 -0.07 -8.87 19.86
C HIS A 181 -1.44 -8.64 20.51
N PHE A 182 -2.44 -9.33 20.00
CA PHE A 182 -3.80 -9.28 20.51
C PHE A 182 -4.10 -10.46 21.42
N ILE A 183 -4.69 -10.18 22.60
CA ILE A 183 -5.14 -11.19 23.58
C ILE A 183 -6.63 -11.00 23.85
N THR A 184 -7.10 -9.75 23.92
CA THR A 184 -8.49 -9.42 24.26
C THR A 184 -9.17 -8.66 23.12
N PRO A 185 -10.48 -8.90 22.85
CA PRO A 185 -11.21 -8.17 21.81
C PRO A 185 -11.58 -6.75 22.19
N ASN A 186 -11.53 -6.40 23.48
CA ASN A 186 -11.93 -5.12 24.03
C ASN A 186 -10.75 -4.17 24.33
N GLY A 187 -9.52 -4.70 24.38
CA GLY A 187 -8.31 -3.92 24.64
C GLY A 187 -8.00 -3.72 26.13
N LEU A 188 -8.57 -4.52 27.00
CA LEU A 188 -8.14 -4.58 28.40
C LEU A 188 -6.73 -5.17 28.47
N ASP A 189 -5.95 -4.65 29.42
CA ASP A 189 -4.58 -5.09 29.66
C ASP A 189 -4.56 -6.59 30.00
N ALA A 190 -3.73 -7.34 29.29
CA ALA A 190 -3.59 -8.78 29.42
C ALA A 190 -2.17 -9.22 29.05
N LYS A 191 -1.80 -10.41 29.55
CA LYS A 191 -0.53 -11.06 29.22
C LYS A 191 -0.77 -12.56 29.07
N ASP A 192 -0.14 -13.15 28.06
CA ASP A 192 -0.08 -14.58 27.81
C ASP A 192 1.36 -15.06 27.56
N THR A 193 1.53 -16.27 27.07
CA THR A 193 2.84 -16.84 26.72
C THR A 193 3.50 -16.16 25.53
N GLY A 194 2.72 -15.50 24.66
CA GLY A 194 3.19 -14.75 23.49
C GLY A 194 3.63 -13.32 23.82
N GLY A 195 3.21 -12.77 24.96
CA GLY A 195 3.56 -11.43 25.35
C GLY A 195 2.47 -10.63 26.07
N VAL A 196 2.52 -9.32 25.90
CA VAL A 196 1.56 -8.36 26.42
C VAL A 196 0.61 -7.92 25.31
N HIS A 197 -0.66 -7.68 25.62
CA HIS A 197 -1.62 -7.07 24.68
C HIS A 197 -1.15 -5.67 24.28
N SER A 198 -0.53 -5.55 23.11
CA SER A 198 0.20 -4.34 22.73
C SER A 198 0.31 -4.16 21.22
N THR A 199 0.70 -2.96 20.81
CA THR A 199 0.96 -2.58 19.42
C THR A 199 2.01 -1.47 19.36
N THR A 200 2.35 -1.02 18.15
CA THR A 200 3.09 0.21 17.90
C THR A 200 2.18 1.27 17.27
N ALA A 201 2.56 2.55 17.31
CA ALA A 201 1.79 3.59 16.64
C ALA A 201 1.73 3.35 15.12
N LYS A 202 2.81 2.86 14.51
CA LYS A 202 2.83 2.49 13.09
C LYS A 202 1.87 1.35 12.75
N ASP A 203 1.86 0.30 13.53
CA ASP A 203 0.97 -0.84 13.28
C ASP A 203 -0.50 -0.46 13.51
N LEU A 204 -0.79 0.33 14.53
CA LEU A 204 -2.14 0.85 14.76
C LEU A 204 -2.64 1.71 13.59
N ALA A 205 -1.77 2.55 13.01
CA ALA A 205 -2.09 3.32 11.81
C ALA A 205 -2.31 2.44 10.58
N LYS A 206 -1.53 1.35 10.40
CA LYS A 206 -1.75 0.35 9.33
C LYS A 206 -3.10 -0.35 9.48
N ILE A 207 -3.49 -0.71 10.70
CA ILE A 207 -4.81 -1.31 10.98
C ILE A 207 -5.93 -0.34 10.59
N MET A 208 -5.84 0.93 11.01
CA MET A 208 -6.82 1.93 10.60
C MET A 208 -6.84 2.13 9.08
N ARG A 209 -5.67 2.15 8.43
CA ARG A 209 -5.59 2.23 6.97
C ARG A 209 -6.29 1.05 6.29
N TYR A 210 -6.10 -0.15 6.79
CA TYR A 210 -6.81 -1.33 6.31
C TYR A 210 -8.32 -1.14 6.41
N CYS A 211 -8.81 -0.72 7.57
CA CYS A 211 -10.24 -0.53 7.83
C CYS A 211 -10.90 0.48 6.88
N ILE A 212 -10.22 1.59 6.53
CA ILE A 212 -10.85 2.70 5.78
C ILE A 212 -10.47 2.75 4.30
N MET A 213 -9.43 2.03 3.86
CA MET A 213 -8.93 2.09 2.48
C MET A 213 -8.93 0.75 1.76
N ILE A 214 -8.64 -0.36 2.46
CA ILE A 214 -8.28 -1.63 1.84
C ILE A 214 -9.39 -2.68 1.97
N SER A 215 -9.98 -2.83 3.16
CA SER A 215 -11.03 -3.82 3.41
C SER A 215 -12.21 -3.66 2.45
N THR A 216 -12.82 -4.77 2.07
CA THR A 216 -14.08 -4.77 1.29
C THR A 216 -15.24 -4.14 2.07
N GLU A 217 -15.13 -4.13 3.41
CA GLU A 217 -16.15 -3.59 4.33
C GLU A 217 -15.83 -2.17 4.82
N LYS A 218 -14.93 -1.45 4.15
CA LYS A 218 -14.50 -0.10 4.51
C LYS A 218 -15.66 0.90 4.59
N GLU A 219 -16.63 0.83 3.71
CA GLU A 219 -17.78 1.75 3.72
C GLU A 219 -18.68 1.48 4.92
N THR A 220 -18.95 0.20 5.25
CA THR A 220 -19.70 -0.20 6.44
C THR A 220 -18.96 0.17 7.72
N PHE A 221 -17.63 0.01 7.73
CA PHE A 221 -16.80 0.46 8.86
C PHE A 221 -16.92 1.97 9.09
N LEU A 222 -16.88 2.76 8.02
CA LEU A 222 -17.05 4.21 8.09
C LEU A 222 -18.47 4.60 8.51
N GLU A 223 -19.51 3.89 8.05
CA GLU A 223 -20.88 4.08 8.49
C GLU A 223 -21.00 3.93 10.00
N VAL A 224 -20.53 2.80 10.53
CA VAL A 224 -20.56 2.51 11.98
C VAL A 224 -19.79 3.54 12.79
N THR A 225 -18.56 3.88 12.40
CA THR A 225 -17.68 4.75 13.19
C THR A 225 -18.06 6.24 13.12
N ARG A 226 -18.85 6.65 12.12
CA ARG A 226 -19.31 8.03 11.92
C ARG A 226 -20.72 8.28 12.46
N ALA A 227 -21.47 7.22 12.76
CA ALA A 227 -22.79 7.38 13.32
C ALA A 227 -22.72 8.24 14.57
N LYS A 228 -23.57 9.29 14.67
CA LYS A 228 -23.64 10.16 15.85
C LYS A 228 -24.30 9.45 17.02
N GLU A 229 -25.36 8.70 16.70
CA GLU A 229 -26.12 7.89 17.64
C GLU A 229 -26.66 6.66 16.93
N TYR A 230 -26.96 5.62 17.68
CA TYR A 230 -27.58 4.41 17.16
C TYR A 230 -28.48 3.80 18.24
N GLN A 231 -29.71 3.39 17.85
CA GLN A 231 -30.69 2.76 18.73
C GLN A 231 -30.99 1.36 18.24
N PHE A 232 -31.06 0.41 19.15
CA PHE A 232 -31.36 -0.98 18.85
C PHE A 232 -32.04 -1.67 20.04
N GLN A 233 -32.48 -2.89 19.80
CA GLN A 233 -33.15 -3.71 20.80
C GLN A 233 -32.48 -5.09 20.84
N ASP A 234 -32.69 -5.84 21.93
CA ASP A 234 -32.45 -7.26 21.93
C ASP A 234 -33.37 -7.95 20.90
N THR A 235 -33.05 -9.18 20.51
CA THR A 235 -33.82 -9.90 19.48
C THR A 235 -35.26 -10.19 19.88
N GLU A 236 -35.56 -10.24 21.18
CA GLU A 236 -36.89 -10.42 21.72
C GLU A 236 -37.66 -9.11 21.93
N LYS A 237 -37.02 -7.96 21.65
CA LYS A 237 -37.57 -6.60 21.80
C LYS A 237 -38.01 -6.25 23.21
N LYS A 238 -37.40 -6.86 24.21
CA LYS A 238 -37.70 -6.61 25.64
C LYS A 238 -36.98 -5.40 26.19
N ARG A 239 -35.78 -5.11 25.65
CA ARG A 239 -34.95 -3.98 26.07
C ARG A 239 -34.49 -3.15 24.90
N SER A 240 -34.50 -1.84 25.08
CA SER A 240 -33.98 -0.88 24.08
C SER A 240 -32.70 -0.25 24.59
N PHE A 241 -31.77 -0.01 23.68
CA PHE A 241 -30.46 0.59 23.95
C PHE A 241 -30.22 1.77 23.03
N SER A 242 -29.50 2.77 23.53
CA SER A 242 -29.09 3.93 22.76
C SER A 242 -27.60 4.15 22.98
N CYS A 243 -26.84 4.31 21.92
CA CYS A 243 -25.41 4.56 21.91
C CYS A 243 -25.10 5.92 21.26
N HIS A 244 -24.18 6.67 21.86
CA HIS A 244 -23.74 7.98 21.37
C HIS A 244 -22.25 7.95 21.05
N ASN A 245 -21.85 8.64 20.01
CA ASN A 245 -20.45 8.62 19.57
C ASN A 245 -19.59 9.55 20.44
N HIS A 246 -18.63 8.98 21.15
CA HIS A 246 -17.68 9.71 21.98
C HIS A 246 -16.41 10.18 21.27
N ASN A 247 -16.33 10.01 19.93
CA ASN A 247 -15.21 10.49 19.13
C ASN A 247 -15.37 12.00 18.84
N ALA A 248 -14.94 12.85 19.77
CA ALA A 248 -15.03 14.29 19.60
C ALA A 248 -14.27 14.83 18.37
N PHE A 249 -13.35 14.06 17.79
CA PHE A 249 -12.63 14.46 16.60
C PHE A 249 -13.54 14.69 15.38
N LEU A 250 -14.67 13.96 15.31
CA LEU A 250 -15.63 14.08 14.22
C LEU A 250 -16.22 15.48 14.08
N ASP A 251 -16.34 16.20 15.21
CA ASP A 251 -16.85 17.57 15.26
C ASP A 251 -15.72 18.63 15.37
N MET A 252 -14.47 18.18 15.57
CA MET A 252 -13.32 19.09 15.78
C MET A 252 -12.72 19.65 14.52
N MET A 253 -12.68 18.86 13.45
CA MET A 253 -12.03 19.22 12.21
C MET A 253 -12.90 18.85 11.02
N ASP A 254 -13.05 19.78 10.10
CA ASP A 254 -13.72 19.50 8.83
C ASP A 254 -12.98 18.39 8.08
N GLY A 255 -13.75 17.41 7.59
CA GLY A 255 -13.20 16.22 6.94
C GLY A 255 -12.81 15.08 7.88
N ALA A 256 -13.02 15.20 9.19
CA ALA A 256 -12.84 14.08 10.13
C ALA A 256 -13.67 12.87 9.66
N LEU A 257 -13.01 11.71 9.53
CA LEU A 257 -13.59 10.57 8.82
C LEU A 257 -13.94 9.41 9.75
N SER A 258 -13.07 9.08 10.69
CA SER A 258 -13.23 7.95 11.61
C SER A 258 -12.26 8.07 12.77
N GLY A 259 -12.46 7.26 13.82
CA GLY A 259 -11.49 7.15 14.90
C GLY A 259 -11.99 6.31 16.07
N LYS A 260 -11.04 5.93 16.95
CA LYS A 260 -11.31 5.21 18.18
C LYS A 260 -10.42 5.69 19.31
N THR A 261 -11.02 5.99 20.44
CA THR A 261 -10.31 6.30 21.68
C THR A 261 -10.03 5.04 22.49
N GLY A 262 -8.99 5.09 23.32
CA GLY A 262 -8.68 4.05 24.29
C GLY A 262 -8.14 4.66 25.59
N PHE A 263 -8.37 3.97 26.70
CA PHE A 263 -7.74 4.26 27.98
C PHE A 263 -7.74 3.02 28.85
N THR A 264 -6.58 2.68 29.40
CA THR A 264 -6.38 1.84 30.59
C THR A 264 -5.34 2.51 31.49
N ALA A 265 -5.15 2.00 32.69
CA ALA A 265 -4.14 2.55 33.60
C ALA A 265 -2.72 2.40 33.01
N ASP A 266 -2.45 1.26 32.36
CA ASP A 266 -1.14 0.95 31.78
C ASP A 266 -0.92 1.68 30.45
N ALA A 267 -1.94 1.75 29.59
CA ALA A 267 -1.83 2.39 28.28
C ALA A 267 -1.80 3.92 28.34
N GLY A 268 -2.45 4.54 29.33
CA GLY A 268 -2.78 5.95 29.27
C GLY A 268 -3.83 6.22 28.17
N TYR A 269 -4.00 7.48 27.78
CA TYR A 269 -4.89 7.81 26.67
C TYR A 269 -4.28 7.45 25.35
N CYS A 270 -5.01 6.67 24.55
CA CYS A 270 -4.67 6.29 23.19
C CYS A 270 -5.74 6.80 22.21
N TYR A 271 -5.33 7.04 20.98
CA TYR A 271 -6.23 7.44 19.91
C TYR A 271 -5.70 7.01 18.56
N VAL A 272 -6.59 6.58 17.69
CA VAL A 272 -6.34 6.47 16.26
C VAL A 272 -7.48 7.13 15.52
N GLY A 273 -7.18 7.94 14.51
CA GLY A 273 -8.20 8.64 13.75
C GLY A 273 -7.74 8.97 12.34
N SER A 274 -8.71 9.28 11.49
CA SER A 274 -8.49 9.63 10.09
C SER A 274 -9.26 10.87 9.68
N LEU A 275 -8.67 11.63 8.75
CA LEU A 275 -9.24 12.85 8.19
C LEU A 275 -9.09 12.81 6.68
N ARG A 276 -10.15 13.18 5.94
CA ARG A 276 -10.12 13.35 4.49
C ARG A 276 -10.51 14.78 4.13
N ARG A 277 -9.55 15.53 3.58
CA ARG A 277 -9.78 16.90 3.10
C ARG A 277 -8.94 17.20 1.87
N ASP A 278 -9.49 17.92 0.91
CA ASP A 278 -8.81 18.30 -0.35
C ASP A 278 -8.24 17.09 -1.10
N LYS A 279 -8.99 15.98 -1.12
CA LYS A 279 -8.61 14.69 -1.72
C LYS A 279 -7.39 14.03 -1.08
N ARG A 280 -6.93 14.48 0.07
CA ARG A 280 -5.87 13.87 0.90
C ARG A 280 -6.50 13.16 2.07
N THR A 281 -6.04 11.96 2.37
CA THR A 281 -6.51 11.20 3.53
C THR A 281 -5.33 10.92 4.46
N PHE A 282 -5.41 11.43 5.68
CA PHE A 282 -4.40 11.27 6.72
C PHE A 282 -4.91 10.35 7.83
N ILE A 283 -3.99 9.59 8.41
CA ILE A 283 -4.25 8.78 9.61
C ILE A 283 -3.23 9.18 10.67
N VAL A 284 -3.72 9.45 11.87
CA VAL A 284 -2.92 9.66 13.07
C VAL A 284 -3.12 8.50 14.03
N ALA A 285 -2.05 8.02 14.66
CA ALA A 285 -2.13 7.12 15.79
C ALA A 285 -1.26 7.63 16.94
N LEU A 286 -1.84 7.67 18.14
CA LEU A 286 -1.23 8.18 19.36
C LEU A 286 -1.34 7.14 20.47
N LEU A 287 -0.22 6.80 21.10
CA LEU A 287 -0.16 5.90 22.23
C LEU A 287 0.45 6.62 23.44
N ALA A 288 -0.05 6.29 24.64
CA ALA A 288 0.41 6.88 25.91
C ALA A 288 0.38 8.42 25.89
N CYS A 289 -0.77 9.00 25.48
CA CYS A 289 -0.98 10.44 25.34
C CYS A 289 -1.57 11.06 26.61
N GLY A 290 -0.86 10.88 27.73
CA GLY A 290 -1.27 11.36 29.05
C GLY A 290 -2.12 10.37 29.85
N TRP A 291 -2.33 10.68 31.12
CA TRP A 291 -3.09 9.91 32.10
C TRP A 291 -4.20 10.76 32.72
N PRO A 292 -4.97 10.31 33.75
CA PRO A 292 -6.05 11.05 34.31
C PRO A 292 -5.73 12.53 34.57
N ASN A 293 -6.70 13.40 34.33
CA ASN A 293 -6.68 14.87 34.26
C ASN A 293 -6.18 15.46 32.94
N ASN A 294 -5.65 14.61 32.02
CA ASN A 294 -5.09 15.03 30.74
C ASN A 294 -5.88 14.49 29.53
N LYS A 295 -7.16 14.22 29.67
CA LYS A 295 -8.05 13.63 28.65
C LYS A 295 -8.05 14.42 27.32
N GLY A 296 -7.74 15.71 27.35
CA GLY A 296 -7.70 16.58 26.17
C GLY A 296 -6.43 16.49 25.32
N TYR A 297 -5.35 15.89 25.84
CA TYR A 297 -4.04 15.88 25.16
C TYR A 297 -4.08 15.20 23.80
N LYS A 298 -4.75 14.04 23.68
CA LYS A 298 -4.93 13.34 22.42
C LYS A 298 -5.60 14.19 21.34
N TRP A 299 -6.52 15.07 21.72
CA TRP A 299 -7.18 15.97 20.76
C TRP A 299 -6.27 17.09 20.29
N LYS A 300 -5.42 17.62 21.18
CA LYS A 300 -4.41 18.63 20.81
C LYS A 300 -3.38 18.06 19.86
N ASP A 301 -2.84 16.88 20.18
CA ASP A 301 -1.85 16.21 19.32
C ASP A 301 -2.45 15.78 17.98
N THR A 302 -3.68 15.25 17.99
CA THR A 302 -4.39 14.89 16.74
C THR A 302 -4.55 16.11 15.84
N ARG A 303 -5.03 17.23 16.37
CA ARG A 303 -5.18 18.48 15.60
C ARG A 303 -3.85 18.93 15.04
N LYS A 304 -2.83 19.02 15.88
CA LYS A 304 -1.48 19.47 15.49
C LYS A 304 -0.91 18.63 14.33
N LEU A 305 -1.01 17.31 14.41
CA LEU A 305 -0.50 16.41 13.37
C LEU A 305 -1.34 16.47 12.09
N MET A 306 -2.66 16.58 12.18
CA MET A 306 -3.53 16.72 11.01
C MET A 306 -3.31 18.06 10.30
N GLU A 307 -3.19 19.16 11.04
CA GLU A 307 -2.85 20.49 10.49
C GLU A 307 -1.49 20.47 9.81
N TYR A 308 -0.48 19.88 10.46
CA TYR A 308 0.84 19.67 9.85
C TYR A 308 0.75 18.92 8.51
N GLY A 309 0.00 17.84 8.44
CA GLY A 309 -0.21 17.11 7.18
C GLY A 309 -0.89 17.96 6.09
N LEU A 310 -1.91 18.74 6.49
CA LEU A 310 -2.66 19.59 5.57
C LEU A 310 -1.86 20.79 5.07
N GLU A 311 -1.01 21.37 5.89
CA GLU A 311 -0.23 22.57 5.58
C GLU A 311 1.00 22.26 4.72
N HIS A 312 1.67 21.14 5.02
CA HIS A 312 2.99 20.87 4.45
C HIS A 312 3.01 19.84 3.32
N TYR A 313 1.96 19.04 3.12
CA TYR A 313 1.96 17.95 2.14
C TYR A 313 0.92 18.17 1.05
N GLN A 314 1.33 18.03 -0.21
CA GLN A 314 0.47 18.15 -1.38
C GLN A 314 0.72 17.00 -2.35
N TYR A 315 -0.33 16.59 -3.09
CA TYR A 315 -0.15 15.62 -4.18
C TYR A 315 0.57 16.26 -5.36
N ARG A 316 1.66 15.65 -5.76
CA ARG A 316 2.31 15.94 -7.06
C ARG A 316 2.23 14.73 -7.97
N GLU A 317 2.02 14.97 -9.25
CA GLU A 317 2.05 13.88 -10.23
C GLU A 317 3.48 13.39 -10.42
N ILE A 318 3.68 12.08 -10.29
CA ILE A 318 4.92 11.44 -10.73
C ILE A 318 5.01 11.65 -12.24
N ASP A 319 6.07 12.32 -12.69
CA ASP A 319 6.17 12.85 -14.06
C ASP A 319 5.83 11.81 -15.13
N LYS A 320 4.69 12.02 -15.81
CA LYS A 320 4.26 11.20 -16.94
C LYS A 320 5.07 11.44 -18.19
N LYS A 321 5.89 12.52 -18.20
CA LYS A 321 6.63 13.01 -19.39
C LYS A 321 8.07 12.52 -19.43
N MET A 322 8.49 11.63 -18.52
CA MET A 322 9.85 11.11 -18.57
C MET A 322 10.06 10.39 -19.89
N GLN A 323 10.95 10.94 -20.74
CA GLN A 323 11.33 10.35 -22.00
C GLN A 323 12.28 9.19 -21.73
N ILE A 324 11.77 7.96 -21.90
CA ILE A 324 12.61 6.77 -21.83
C ILE A 324 13.40 6.67 -23.12
N PRO A 325 14.74 6.60 -23.09
CA PRO A 325 15.54 6.43 -24.29
C PRO A 325 15.25 5.11 -25.01
N GLU A 326 15.39 5.12 -26.32
CA GLU A 326 15.30 3.90 -27.11
C GLU A 326 16.51 3.00 -26.85
N ILE A 327 16.29 1.69 -26.83
CA ILE A 327 17.36 0.70 -26.75
C ILE A 327 17.86 0.34 -28.15
N LYS A 328 19.14 -0.03 -28.27
CA LYS A 328 19.74 -0.52 -29.49
C LYS A 328 19.69 -2.04 -29.51
N VAL A 329 19.06 -2.62 -30.55
CA VAL A 329 18.92 -4.07 -30.72
C VAL A 329 19.71 -4.53 -31.93
N ALA A 330 20.79 -5.28 -31.66
CA ALA A 330 21.63 -5.83 -32.68
C ALA A 330 21.04 -7.09 -33.31
N GLY A 331 21.31 -7.30 -34.59
CA GLY A 331 20.87 -8.49 -35.33
C GLY A 331 19.35 -8.57 -35.53
N GLY A 332 18.67 -7.46 -35.38
CA GLY A 332 17.24 -7.35 -35.66
C GLY A 332 16.92 -7.17 -37.14
N VAL A 333 15.68 -7.44 -37.56
CA VAL A 333 15.17 -7.21 -38.90
C VAL A 333 14.20 -6.06 -38.95
N ASP A 334 14.38 -5.19 -39.96
CA ASP A 334 13.45 -4.14 -40.34
C ASP A 334 13.35 -4.12 -41.86
N ASP A 335 12.19 -4.44 -42.44
CA ASP A 335 11.97 -4.52 -43.87
C ASP A 335 12.18 -3.17 -44.58
N LYS A 336 12.00 -2.05 -43.86
CA LYS A 336 12.24 -0.69 -44.38
C LYS A 336 13.70 -0.26 -44.32
N LYS A 337 14.51 -0.92 -43.46
CA LYS A 337 15.94 -0.61 -43.26
C LYS A 337 16.77 -1.90 -43.25
N PRO A 338 16.80 -2.64 -44.35
CA PRO A 338 17.37 -4.00 -44.40
C PRO A 338 18.87 -4.05 -44.11
N TYR A 339 19.59 -2.95 -44.34
CA TYR A 339 21.04 -2.88 -44.12
C TYR A 339 21.41 -2.44 -42.70
N GLN A 340 20.43 -1.96 -41.92
CA GLN A 340 20.69 -1.52 -40.58
C GLN A 340 20.85 -2.72 -39.64
N TYR A 341 22.04 -2.87 -39.05
CA TYR A 341 22.34 -3.98 -38.14
C TYR A 341 21.80 -3.77 -36.72
N CYS A 342 21.85 -2.54 -36.23
CA CYS A 342 21.30 -2.15 -34.92
C CYS A 342 20.03 -1.32 -35.12
N LEU A 343 18.93 -1.79 -34.58
CA LEU A 343 17.65 -1.10 -34.62
C LEU A 343 17.45 -0.31 -33.35
N ASN A 344 16.94 0.91 -33.45
CA ASN A 344 16.40 1.63 -32.30
C ASN A 344 15.00 1.12 -32.01
N VAL A 345 14.77 0.71 -30.77
CA VAL A 345 13.51 0.11 -30.32
C VAL A 345 12.94 0.92 -29.17
N PRO A 346 11.72 1.45 -29.34
CA PRO A 346 11.08 2.23 -28.30
C PRO A 346 10.67 1.33 -27.12
N VAL A 347 10.91 1.88 -25.94
CA VAL A 347 10.57 1.28 -24.65
C VAL A 347 9.32 1.95 -24.08
N LYS A 348 8.55 1.24 -23.27
CA LYS A 348 7.43 1.77 -22.50
C LYS A 348 7.56 1.41 -21.02
N ILE A 349 6.98 2.26 -20.18
CA ILE A 349 6.83 2.00 -18.77
C ILE A 349 5.56 1.13 -18.59
N GLU A 350 5.68 0.00 -17.90
CA GLU A 350 4.54 -0.82 -17.52
C GLU A 350 4.01 -0.32 -16.17
N ARG A 351 2.95 0.46 -16.22
CA ARG A 351 2.24 0.94 -15.02
C ARG A 351 0.93 0.18 -14.88
N PRO A 352 0.52 -0.21 -13.65
CA PRO A 352 -0.82 -0.70 -13.41
C PRO A 352 -1.86 0.35 -13.82
N ALA A 353 -2.97 -0.09 -14.42
CA ALA A 353 -3.99 0.82 -14.93
C ALA A 353 -4.67 1.68 -13.84
N GLU A 354 -4.69 1.18 -12.61
CA GLU A 354 -5.36 1.79 -11.45
C GLU A 354 -4.39 2.53 -10.51
N GLU A 355 -3.10 2.55 -10.80
CA GLU A 355 -2.14 3.17 -9.91
C GLU A 355 -2.25 4.69 -9.97
N ASN A 356 -2.50 5.28 -8.80
CA ASN A 356 -2.47 6.71 -8.60
C ASN A 356 -1.06 7.23 -8.94
N SER A 357 -0.91 7.88 -10.09
CA SER A 357 0.37 8.48 -10.49
C SER A 357 0.73 9.71 -9.66
N LYS A 358 0.09 9.89 -8.51
CA LYS A 358 0.28 11.00 -7.59
C LYS A 358 0.93 10.50 -6.32
N ILE A 359 1.91 11.24 -5.86
CA ILE A 359 2.53 11.02 -4.57
C ILE A 359 2.33 12.24 -3.69
N LEU A 360 2.08 12.01 -2.41
CA LEU A 360 2.01 13.06 -1.42
C LEU A 360 3.44 13.45 -1.02
N ILE A 361 3.84 14.67 -1.33
CA ILE A 361 5.18 15.20 -1.03
C ILE A 361 5.09 16.52 -0.31
N ARG A 362 6.11 16.81 0.48
CA ARG A 362 6.30 18.06 1.17
C ARG A 362 7.09 19.04 0.30
N ASP A 363 6.86 20.34 0.48
CA ASP A 363 7.68 21.36 -0.17
C ASP A 363 9.13 21.24 0.32
N GLY A 364 10.06 21.17 -0.64
CA GLY A 364 11.48 20.96 -0.38
C GLY A 364 11.94 19.50 -0.42
N GLU A 365 11.03 18.52 -0.45
CA GLU A 365 11.40 17.12 -0.74
C GLU A 365 11.70 16.94 -2.22
N GLU A 366 12.78 16.20 -2.50
CA GLU A 366 13.22 15.95 -3.86
C GLU A 366 12.77 14.57 -4.36
N LEU A 367 11.95 14.58 -5.41
CA LEU A 367 11.57 13.37 -6.13
C LEU A 367 12.64 13.05 -7.19
N ARG A 368 13.32 11.93 -7.04
CA ARG A 368 14.35 11.46 -7.97
C ARG A 368 13.89 10.20 -8.71
N ALA A 369 14.27 10.11 -9.99
CA ALA A 369 14.01 8.92 -10.79
C ALA A 369 15.33 8.25 -11.15
N LYS A 370 15.47 6.96 -10.84
CA LYS A 370 16.61 6.12 -11.27
C LYS A 370 16.17 5.25 -12.43
N LEU A 371 16.82 5.38 -13.56
CA LEU A 371 16.58 4.58 -14.75
C LEU A 371 17.66 3.50 -14.88
N GLU A 372 17.26 2.25 -14.75
CA GLU A 372 18.11 1.09 -15.00
C GLU A 372 17.68 0.46 -16.34
N LEU A 373 18.39 0.80 -17.42
CA LEU A 373 18.06 0.37 -18.77
C LEU A 373 19.33 -0.01 -19.51
N ALA A 374 19.47 -1.28 -19.86
CA ALA A 374 20.58 -1.73 -20.71
C ALA A 374 20.43 -1.14 -22.10
N LYS A 375 21.42 -0.38 -22.55
CA LYS A 375 21.42 0.35 -23.81
C LYS A 375 21.46 -0.57 -25.04
N TYR A 376 22.08 -1.77 -24.92
CA TYR A 376 22.31 -2.71 -26.01
C TYR A 376 21.70 -4.09 -25.74
N TRP A 377 21.00 -4.62 -26.74
CA TRP A 377 20.33 -5.91 -26.67
C TRP A 377 20.57 -6.68 -27.96
N ASN A 378 20.36 -7.99 -27.95
CA ASN A 378 20.43 -8.84 -29.14
C ASN A 378 19.04 -9.35 -29.53
N ALA A 379 18.74 -9.39 -30.82
CA ALA A 379 17.53 -10.04 -31.33
C ALA A 379 17.61 -11.59 -31.17
N PRO A 380 16.49 -12.29 -30.98
CA PRO A 380 15.12 -11.77 -30.99
C PRO A 380 14.71 -11.19 -29.66
N LEU A 381 13.77 -10.23 -29.67
CA LEU A 381 13.08 -9.73 -28.49
C LEU A 381 11.57 -9.74 -28.76
N LYS A 382 10.77 -10.12 -27.77
CA LYS A 382 9.30 -10.16 -27.87
C LYS A 382 8.67 -8.88 -27.31
N LYS A 383 7.59 -8.40 -27.94
CA LYS A 383 6.79 -7.30 -27.41
C LYS A 383 6.40 -7.62 -25.96
N GLY A 384 6.58 -6.65 -25.04
CA GLY A 384 6.34 -6.83 -23.61
C GLY A 384 7.52 -7.42 -22.83
N GLU A 385 8.62 -7.79 -23.50
CA GLU A 385 9.82 -8.30 -22.81
C GLU A 385 10.45 -7.19 -21.98
N LYS A 386 10.77 -7.54 -20.72
CA LYS A 386 11.35 -6.61 -19.75
C LYS A 386 12.81 -6.32 -20.12
N VAL A 387 13.14 -5.04 -20.24
CA VAL A 387 14.47 -4.56 -20.63
C VAL A 387 15.13 -3.63 -19.62
N GLY A 388 14.41 -3.28 -18.56
CA GLY A 388 14.92 -2.41 -17.52
C GLY A 388 13.91 -2.15 -16.42
N MET A 389 14.25 -1.20 -15.56
CA MET A 389 13.45 -0.76 -14.43
C MET A 389 13.55 0.76 -14.29
N LEU A 390 12.42 1.38 -13.95
CA LEU A 390 12.34 2.78 -13.54
C LEU A 390 11.92 2.82 -12.09
N THR A 391 12.77 3.33 -11.21
CA THR A 391 12.53 3.43 -9.78
C THR A 391 12.47 4.89 -9.37
N TYR A 392 11.42 5.27 -8.64
CA TYR A 392 11.29 6.60 -8.04
C TYR A 392 11.68 6.56 -6.57
N TYR A 393 12.44 7.55 -6.16
CA TYR A 393 12.85 7.78 -4.79
C TYR A 393 12.37 9.15 -4.34
N LEU A 394 11.88 9.21 -3.12
CA LEU A 394 11.66 10.46 -2.43
C LEU A 394 12.73 10.54 -1.35
N GLU A 395 13.62 11.51 -1.47
CA GLU A 395 14.88 11.53 -0.73
C GLU A 395 15.65 10.20 -0.92
N SER A 396 15.82 9.39 0.13
CA SER A 396 16.44 8.07 0.09
C SER A 396 15.43 6.91 0.05
N GLN A 397 14.13 7.19 0.23
CA GLN A 397 13.11 6.16 0.30
C GLN A 397 12.59 5.77 -1.09
N LYS A 398 12.64 4.50 -1.44
CA LYS A 398 11.99 3.97 -2.64
C LYS A 398 10.46 4.04 -2.48
N ILE A 399 9.79 4.71 -3.44
CA ILE A 399 8.34 4.95 -3.39
C ILE A 399 7.55 4.25 -4.48
N ALA A 400 8.18 4.02 -5.65
CA ALA A 400 7.54 3.29 -6.75
C ALA A 400 8.60 2.64 -7.65
N GLU A 401 8.22 1.55 -8.31
CA GLU A 401 9.09 0.82 -9.24
C GLU A 401 8.26 0.28 -10.41
N TYR A 402 8.69 0.61 -11.63
CA TYR A 402 7.98 0.24 -12.84
C TYR A 402 8.88 -0.53 -13.79
N PRO A 403 8.50 -1.75 -14.24
CA PRO A 403 9.20 -2.45 -15.29
C PRO A 403 9.18 -1.67 -16.60
N LEU A 404 10.28 -1.72 -17.33
CA LEU A 404 10.40 -1.20 -18.68
C LEU A 404 10.34 -2.35 -19.68
N SER A 405 9.47 -2.23 -20.67
CA SER A 405 9.31 -3.25 -21.70
C SER A 405 9.36 -2.68 -23.12
N ILE A 406 9.67 -3.53 -24.10
CA ILE A 406 9.69 -3.10 -25.50
C ILE A 406 8.28 -3.01 -26.09
N LYS A 407 8.08 -1.97 -26.92
CA LYS A 407 6.78 -1.71 -27.56
C LYS A 407 6.47 -2.64 -28.76
N LYS A 408 7.50 -3.20 -29.40
CA LYS A 408 7.36 -4.03 -30.61
C LYS A 408 8.28 -5.24 -30.59
N THR A 409 7.85 -6.35 -31.19
CA THR A 409 8.70 -7.53 -31.40
C THR A 409 9.80 -7.23 -32.41
N VAL A 410 11.02 -7.65 -32.08
CA VAL A 410 12.18 -7.58 -32.97
C VAL A 410 12.60 -9.02 -33.33
N LYS A 411 12.39 -9.43 -34.56
CA LYS A 411 12.80 -10.76 -35.07
C LYS A 411 14.31 -10.79 -35.33
N LYS A 412 14.93 -11.96 -35.13
CA LYS A 412 16.35 -12.17 -35.42
C LYS A 412 16.59 -12.19 -36.93
N ARG A 413 17.63 -11.50 -37.37
CA ARG A 413 18.13 -11.58 -38.74
C ARG A 413 18.79 -12.93 -38.96
N THR A 414 18.31 -13.69 -39.95
CA THR A 414 18.85 -14.97 -40.35
C THR A 414 19.33 -14.88 -41.80
N VAL A 415 20.23 -15.79 -42.23
CA VAL A 415 20.65 -15.90 -43.63
C VAL A 415 19.43 -16.11 -44.51
N TRP A 416 18.49 -16.94 -44.10
CA TRP A 416 17.25 -17.20 -44.84
C TRP A 416 16.41 -15.92 -45.03
N TRP A 417 16.28 -15.09 -44.00
CA TRP A 417 15.60 -13.82 -44.14
C TRP A 417 16.28 -12.90 -45.14
N CYS A 418 17.64 -12.83 -45.15
CA CYS A 418 18.41 -12.04 -46.12
C CYS A 418 18.13 -12.51 -47.53
N ILE A 419 18.15 -13.81 -47.78
CA ILE A 419 17.86 -14.41 -49.11
C ILE A 419 16.43 -14.05 -49.56
N CYS A 420 15.45 -14.28 -48.70
CA CYS A 420 14.05 -13.96 -49.00
C CYS A 420 13.84 -12.47 -49.29
N TRP A 421 14.50 -11.60 -48.52
CA TRP A 421 14.40 -10.15 -48.75
C TRP A 421 14.97 -9.75 -50.10
N VAL A 422 16.15 -10.25 -50.47
CA VAL A 422 16.77 -9.99 -51.77
C VAL A 422 15.91 -10.48 -52.91
N VAL A 423 15.41 -11.72 -52.87
CA VAL A 423 14.51 -12.29 -53.89
C VAL A 423 13.24 -11.44 -54.05
N LYS A 424 12.70 -10.93 -52.97
CA LYS A 424 11.46 -10.12 -52.96
C LYS A 424 11.66 -8.71 -53.52
N ASN A 425 12.84 -8.10 -53.27
CA ASN A 425 13.04 -6.65 -53.48
C ASN A 425 14.02 -6.36 -54.65
N VAL A 426 14.82 -7.33 -55.06
CA VAL A 426 15.70 -7.22 -56.24
C VAL A 426 15.02 -7.97 -57.39
N ARG A 427 14.45 -7.23 -58.34
CA ARG A 427 13.96 -7.84 -59.60
C ARG A 427 15.17 -8.36 -60.37
N LEU A 428 15.41 -9.67 -60.31
CA LEU A 428 16.36 -10.39 -61.15
C LEU A 428 15.76 -10.68 -62.55
#